data_33e04f9fb9a92409569e783a7a125ea4
#
_entry.id   33e04f9fb9a92409569e783a7a125ea4
#
_cell.length_a   1.000
_cell.length_b   1.000
_cell.length_c   1.000
_cell.angle_alpha   90.00
_cell.angle_beta   90.00
_cell.angle_gamma   90.00
#
_symmetry.space_group_name_H-M   'P 1'
#
loop_
_entity.id
_entity.type
_entity.pdbx_description
1 polymer ?
#
loop_
_entity_poly.entity_id
_entity_poly.type
_entity_poly.pdbx_seq_one_letter_code
_entity_poly.pdbx_strand_id
1 'polypeptide(L)'
;MKIGKFGEVNNLSIDTIRHYIDLSLIIPEKKGAHYFFDEYCQSDLELIIHYKDLGFSLNEIKELFFYKNLAKSMNYEKDIFYQSLFKLKYDKMEQEIELLEKKRDKLKGVLHDLLLTNETSNTIIGIELSVLHLLTCSKCSKKLILQDGIINNNQIIEGKLICNCGEEYMITSGIISAGKLFKANEQTLLENIISDYIHETDNAYLENMHREGEWAKKKLIHLDLNNKLILDIGSGLGFFLRSIYEELPEDCLYIAVDRDLNKLLFLKDVLARRNPKRNILFICADFLNIPIQNRSVDIVIDHSGTSNYSFEHENFLLHELNPLFKSNCYLLSLFILFKNFSSNSQITINFRANFTLSKIKKELQNLQFQSIDESTSNYLKRGGKYEDFLVQGEEIYTYSFFGKRWG
;
A
#
# COMPACT_ATOMS: atom_id res chain seq x y z
N MET A 1 -15.98 49.33 23.45
CA MET A 1 -14.70 49.23 22.74
C MET A 1 -14.93 48.93 21.28
N LYS A 2 -13.91 49.14 20.34
CA LYS A 2 -14.03 48.78 18.92
C LYS A 2 -13.78 47.28 18.70
N ILE A 3 -14.22 46.72 17.57
CA ILE A 3 -14.17 45.27 17.25
C ILE A 3 -12.77 44.66 17.40
N GLY A 4 -11.71 45.35 16.92
CA GLY A 4 -10.35 44.83 17.06
C GLY A 4 -9.91 44.68 18.51
N LYS A 5 -10.21 45.71 19.38
CA LYS A 5 -9.89 45.64 20.78
C LYS A 5 -10.75 44.59 21.55
N PHE A 6 -12.01 44.41 21.12
CA PHE A 6 -12.87 43.38 21.67
C PHE A 6 -12.37 41.96 21.32
N GLY A 7 -11.87 41.78 20.09
CA GLY A 7 -11.24 40.52 19.69
C GLY A 7 -9.96 40.20 20.45
N GLU A 8 -9.09 41.19 20.62
CA GLU A 8 -7.85 41.05 21.40
C GLU A 8 -8.11 40.62 22.83
N VAL A 9 -9.02 41.34 23.51
CA VAL A 9 -9.37 41.08 24.94
C VAL A 9 -9.93 39.68 25.13
N ASN A 10 -10.71 39.18 24.16
CA ASN A 10 -11.42 37.91 24.25
C ASN A 10 -10.71 36.79 23.47
N ASN A 11 -9.52 37.03 22.92
CA ASN A 11 -8.75 36.08 22.13
C ASN A 11 -9.55 35.46 20.96
N LEU A 12 -10.33 36.28 20.25
CA LEU A 12 -11.19 35.88 19.14
C LEU A 12 -10.80 36.65 17.86
N SER A 13 -10.96 35.97 16.72
CA SER A 13 -10.81 36.60 15.42
C SER A 13 -11.94 37.61 15.14
N ILE A 14 -11.65 38.65 14.39
CA ILE A 14 -12.65 39.64 13.96
C ILE A 14 -13.79 38.93 13.18
N ASP A 15 -13.47 37.92 12.39
CA ASP A 15 -14.45 37.18 11.59
C ASP A 15 -15.37 36.33 12.49
N THR A 16 -14.86 35.75 13.56
CA THR A 16 -15.69 35.06 14.56
C THR A 16 -16.68 36.02 15.21
N ILE A 17 -16.22 37.23 15.59
CA ILE A 17 -17.07 38.23 16.19
C ILE A 17 -18.12 38.72 15.19
N ARG A 18 -17.79 38.95 13.94
CA ARG A 18 -18.73 39.29 12.88
C ARG A 18 -19.79 38.20 12.70
N HIS A 19 -19.37 36.95 12.72
CA HIS A 19 -20.29 35.81 12.63
C HIS A 19 -21.28 35.79 13.79
N TYR A 20 -20.85 36.13 15.01
CA TYR A 20 -21.76 36.24 16.15
C TYR A 20 -22.72 37.44 16.01
N ILE A 21 -22.29 38.55 15.43
CA ILE A 21 -23.16 39.68 15.10
C ILE A 21 -24.20 39.28 14.05
N ASP A 22 -23.77 38.62 12.96
CA ASP A 22 -24.65 38.17 11.89
C ASP A 22 -25.73 37.19 12.37
N LEU A 23 -25.40 36.36 13.36
CA LEU A 23 -26.34 35.47 14.03
C LEU A 23 -27.21 36.17 15.10
N SER A 24 -27.00 37.49 15.34
CA SER A 24 -27.66 38.26 16.37
C SER A 24 -27.44 37.74 17.81
N LEU A 25 -26.32 37.06 18.02
CA LEU A 25 -25.87 36.58 19.33
C LEU A 25 -25.20 37.69 20.14
N ILE A 26 -24.54 38.62 19.46
CA ILE A 26 -23.97 39.85 20.04
C ILE A 26 -24.55 41.03 19.25
N ILE A 27 -25.09 42.03 19.98
CA ILE A 27 -25.73 43.20 19.34
C ILE A 27 -24.99 44.48 19.77
N PRO A 28 -23.85 44.80 19.10
CA PRO A 28 -23.10 46.01 19.42
C PRO A 28 -23.78 47.28 18.88
N GLU A 29 -23.52 48.40 19.51
CA GLU A 29 -23.96 49.72 19.01
C GLU A 29 -23.22 50.05 17.71
N LYS A 30 -23.94 50.44 16.65
CA LYS A 30 -23.37 50.87 15.37
C LYS A 30 -23.32 52.40 15.30
N LYS A 31 -22.12 53.01 15.23
CA LYS A 31 -21.88 54.42 15.02
C LYS A 31 -21.18 54.64 13.69
N GLY A 32 -21.94 55.05 12.68
CA GLY A 32 -21.41 55.16 11.31
C GLY A 32 -20.98 53.80 10.74
N ALA A 33 -19.73 53.67 10.37
CA ALA A 33 -19.14 52.41 9.80
C ALA A 33 -18.53 51.48 10.89
N HIS A 34 -18.64 51.84 12.18
CA HIS A 34 -17.94 51.12 13.25
C HIS A 34 -18.90 50.53 14.28
N TYR A 35 -18.57 49.34 14.76
CA TYR A 35 -19.22 48.66 15.87
C TYR A 35 -18.54 49.01 17.21
N PHE A 36 -19.33 49.27 18.23
CA PHE A 36 -18.91 49.57 19.59
C PHE A 36 -19.50 48.54 20.57
N PHE A 37 -18.65 47.83 21.25
CA PHE A 37 -19.01 46.76 22.21
C PHE A 37 -18.98 47.32 23.61
N ASP A 38 -20.05 47.10 24.35
CA ASP A 38 -20.28 47.46 25.75
C ASP A 38 -20.14 46.23 26.67
N GLU A 39 -20.51 46.40 27.96
CA GLU A 39 -20.49 45.34 28.95
C GLU A 39 -21.55 44.25 28.67
N TYR A 40 -22.65 44.62 28.03
CA TYR A 40 -23.69 43.65 27.63
C TYR A 40 -23.16 42.71 26.53
N CYS A 41 -22.45 43.26 25.58
CA CYS A 41 -21.79 42.46 24.55
C CYS A 41 -20.76 41.50 25.15
N GLN A 42 -20.03 41.93 26.19
CA GLN A 42 -19.07 41.07 26.88
C GLN A 42 -19.78 39.95 27.64
N SER A 43 -20.85 40.23 28.36
CA SER A 43 -21.64 39.22 29.07
C SER A 43 -22.29 38.23 28.11
N ASP A 44 -22.80 38.70 26.96
CA ASP A 44 -23.36 37.80 25.94
C ASP A 44 -22.29 36.90 25.34
N LEU A 45 -21.08 37.43 25.09
CA LEU A 45 -19.95 36.61 24.60
C LEU A 45 -19.56 35.52 25.62
N GLU A 46 -19.49 35.85 26.90
CA GLU A 46 -19.19 34.90 27.98
C GLU A 46 -20.20 33.77 28.02
N LEU A 47 -21.48 34.08 27.86
CA LEU A 47 -22.53 33.07 27.76
C LEU A 47 -22.42 32.21 26.50
N ILE A 48 -22.08 32.80 25.35
CA ILE A 48 -21.86 32.05 24.13
C ILE A 48 -20.72 31.03 24.32
N ILE A 49 -19.60 31.47 24.90
CA ILE A 49 -18.46 30.60 25.20
C ILE A 49 -18.89 29.47 26.14
N HIS A 50 -19.57 29.82 27.24
CA HIS A 50 -20.06 28.85 28.21
C HIS A 50 -20.95 27.78 27.56
N TYR A 51 -21.91 28.17 26.72
CA TYR A 51 -22.79 27.19 26.07
C TYR A 51 -22.07 26.36 25.03
N LYS A 52 -21.08 26.92 24.34
CA LYS A 52 -20.21 26.16 23.44
C LYS A 52 -19.42 25.08 24.19
N ASP A 53 -18.89 25.39 25.33
CA ASP A 53 -18.17 24.43 26.19
C ASP A 53 -19.09 23.30 26.69
N LEU A 54 -20.38 23.60 26.87
CA LEU A 54 -21.44 22.60 27.16
C LEU A 54 -21.86 21.83 25.88
N GLY A 55 -21.24 22.09 24.74
CA GLY A 55 -21.47 21.36 23.47
C GLY A 55 -22.66 21.88 22.65
N PHE A 56 -23.27 23.03 23.00
CA PHE A 56 -24.31 23.62 22.18
C PHE A 56 -23.73 24.18 20.84
N SER A 57 -24.43 23.92 19.75
CA SER A 57 -24.17 24.57 18.47
C SER A 57 -24.61 26.03 18.50
N LEU A 58 -24.10 26.87 17.59
CA LEU A 58 -24.47 28.28 17.50
C LEU A 58 -25.99 28.47 17.25
N ASN A 59 -26.64 27.56 16.54
CA ASN A 59 -28.10 27.61 16.36
C ASN A 59 -28.84 27.31 17.64
N GLU A 60 -28.43 26.31 18.39
CA GLU A 60 -29.02 26.01 19.72
C GLU A 60 -28.79 27.18 20.70
N ILE A 61 -27.61 27.81 20.68
CA ILE A 61 -27.29 29.00 21.46
C ILE A 61 -28.21 30.17 21.07
N LYS A 62 -28.49 30.34 19.79
CA LYS A 62 -29.44 31.36 19.31
C LYS A 62 -30.84 31.14 19.85
N GLU A 63 -31.29 29.90 19.93
CA GLU A 63 -32.60 29.58 20.56
C GLU A 63 -32.61 29.95 22.05
N LEU A 64 -31.55 29.61 22.81
CA LEU A 64 -31.38 29.96 24.20
C LEU A 64 -31.41 31.50 24.40
N PHE A 65 -30.71 32.26 23.54
CA PHE A 65 -30.68 33.72 23.58
C PHE A 65 -32.01 34.33 23.20
N PHE A 66 -32.69 33.78 22.22
CA PHE A 66 -34.02 34.24 21.83
C PHE A 66 -35.00 34.08 23.00
N TYR A 67 -34.97 32.93 23.67
CA TYR A 67 -35.80 32.65 24.83
C TYR A 67 -35.47 33.59 26.00
N LYS A 68 -34.18 33.75 26.33
CA LYS A 68 -33.70 34.72 27.34
C LYS A 68 -34.22 36.13 27.07
N ASN A 69 -34.20 36.58 25.82
CA ASN A 69 -34.61 37.92 25.42
C ASN A 69 -36.14 38.14 25.49
N LEU A 70 -36.92 37.10 25.16
CA LEU A 70 -38.38 37.15 25.28
C LEU A 70 -38.83 37.18 26.78
N ALA A 71 -38.11 36.52 27.64
CA ALA A 71 -38.44 36.31 29.04
C ALA A 71 -37.74 37.33 30.00
N LYS A 72 -37.19 38.45 29.46
CA LYS A 72 -36.37 39.42 30.23
C LYS A 72 -37.04 39.97 31.53
N SER A 73 -38.37 39.91 31.63
CA SER A 73 -39.12 40.35 32.83
C SER A 73 -39.43 39.20 33.79
N MET A 74 -39.08 37.97 33.49
CA MET A 74 -39.34 36.76 34.30
C MET A 74 -38.05 36.07 34.65
N ASN A 75 -38.05 35.27 35.71
CA ASN A 75 -36.90 34.43 36.04
C ASN A 75 -36.86 33.21 35.09
N TYR A 76 -36.37 33.45 33.85
CA TYR A 76 -36.40 32.50 32.71
C TYR A 76 -35.67 31.19 33.00
N GLU A 77 -34.71 31.20 33.92
CA GLU A 77 -33.96 29.99 34.32
C GLU A 77 -34.86 28.97 35.04
N LYS A 78 -35.97 29.42 35.63
CA LYS A 78 -36.98 28.57 36.25
C LYS A 78 -38.07 28.12 35.30
N ASP A 79 -38.03 28.57 34.06
CA ASP A 79 -39.00 28.20 33.05
C ASP A 79 -38.76 26.78 32.53
N ILE A 80 -39.86 26.01 32.47
CA ILE A 80 -39.83 24.61 32.04
C ILE A 80 -39.30 24.48 30.59
N PHE A 81 -39.64 25.41 29.71
CA PHE A 81 -39.14 25.42 28.32
C PHE A 81 -37.65 25.64 28.24
N TYR A 82 -37.12 26.62 28.99
CA TYR A 82 -35.69 26.88 29.04
C TYR A 82 -34.92 25.66 29.54
N GLN A 83 -35.39 25.08 30.63
CA GLN A 83 -34.80 23.85 31.20
C GLN A 83 -34.88 22.65 30.24
N SER A 84 -35.96 22.57 29.44
CA SER A 84 -36.11 21.48 28.45
C SER A 84 -35.08 21.51 27.36
N LEU A 85 -34.55 22.68 26.95
CA LEU A 85 -33.48 22.80 25.96
C LEU A 85 -32.18 22.15 26.47
N PHE A 86 -31.85 22.36 27.74
CA PHE A 86 -30.68 21.70 28.35
C PHE A 86 -30.91 20.21 28.51
N LYS A 87 -32.11 19.79 28.90
CA LYS A 87 -32.44 18.38 29.02
C LYS A 87 -32.34 17.65 27.68
N LEU A 88 -32.89 18.24 26.62
CA LEU A 88 -32.78 17.69 25.26
C LEU A 88 -31.32 17.54 24.84
N LYS A 89 -30.47 18.52 25.16
CA LYS A 89 -29.03 18.46 24.87
C LYS A 89 -28.37 17.35 25.65
N TYR A 90 -28.64 17.24 26.94
CA TYR A 90 -28.15 16.20 27.82
C TYR A 90 -28.56 14.80 27.28
N ASP A 91 -29.84 14.59 27.02
CA ASP A 91 -30.37 13.31 26.53
C ASP A 91 -29.73 12.90 25.19
N LYS A 92 -29.48 13.88 24.30
CA LYS A 92 -28.78 13.64 23.05
C LYS A 92 -27.33 13.22 23.27
N MET A 93 -26.62 13.86 24.20
CA MET A 93 -25.24 13.50 24.54
C MET A 93 -25.18 12.09 25.16
N GLU A 94 -26.11 11.72 26.03
CA GLU A 94 -26.20 10.37 26.58
C GLU A 94 -26.39 9.31 25.46
N GLN A 95 -27.26 9.59 24.48
CA GLN A 95 -27.48 8.71 23.34
C GLN A 95 -26.20 8.57 22.49
N GLU A 96 -25.45 9.65 22.26
CA GLU A 96 -24.19 9.63 21.54
C GLU A 96 -23.13 8.82 22.30
N ILE A 97 -23.05 8.96 23.63
CA ILE A 97 -22.13 8.17 24.47
C ILE A 97 -22.48 6.68 24.38
N GLU A 98 -23.74 6.32 24.54
CA GLU A 98 -24.18 4.92 24.45
C GLU A 98 -23.85 4.32 23.09
N LEU A 99 -24.05 5.08 22.01
CA LEU A 99 -23.71 4.64 20.66
C LEU A 99 -22.20 4.43 20.48
N LEU A 100 -21.39 5.36 21.00
CA LEU A 100 -19.92 5.26 20.96
C LEU A 100 -19.41 4.07 21.78
N GLU A 101 -19.99 3.82 22.94
CA GLU A 101 -19.67 2.65 23.77
C GLU A 101 -19.96 1.34 23.05
N LYS A 102 -21.14 1.22 22.43
CA LYS A 102 -21.47 0.05 21.60
C LYS A 102 -20.47 -0.16 20.43
N LYS A 103 -20.05 0.93 19.78
CA LYS A 103 -19.04 0.87 18.71
C LYS A 103 -17.67 0.44 19.26
N ARG A 104 -17.25 1.01 20.40
CA ARG A 104 -16.00 0.65 21.09
C ARG A 104 -15.98 -0.84 21.45
N ASP A 105 -17.08 -1.36 22.02
CA ASP A 105 -17.13 -2.76 22.44
C ASP A 105 -17.11 -3.73 21.24
N LYS A 106 -17.77 -3.39 20.12
CA LYS A 106 -17.64 -4.13 18.88
C LYS A 106 -16.20 -4.13 18.35
N LEU A 107 -15.54 -2.96 18.33
CA LEU A 107 -14.15 -2.84 17.89
C LEU A 107 -13.21 -3.64 18.79
N LYS A 108 -13.45 -3.63 20.11
CA LYS A 108 -12.69 -4.43 21.07
C LYS A 108 -12.83 -5.95 20.79
N GLY A 109 -14.03 -6.41 20.43
CA GLY A 109 -14.26 -7.80 20.01
C GLY A 109 -13.43 -8.16 18.77
N VAL A 110 -13.51 -7.35 17.71
CA VAL A 110 -12.72 -7.55 16.48
C VAL A 110 -11.22 -7.56 16.77
N LEU A 111 -10.72 -6.64 17.62
CA LEU A 111 -9.32 -6.59 18.01
C LEU A 111 -8.90 -7.86 18.77
N HIS A 112 -9.74 -8.35 19.68
CA HIS A 112 -9.49 -9.59 20.40
C HIS A 112 -9.38 -10.80 19.45
N ASP A 113 -10.31 -10.92 18.50
CA ASP A 113 -10.28 -12.01 17.52
C ASP A 113 -9.03 -11.95 16.63
N LEU A 114 -8.63 -10.74 16.19
CA LEU A 114 -7.39 -10.56 15.42
C LEU A 114 -6.14 -10.92 16.21
N LEU A 115 -6.11 -10.65 17.51
CA LEU A 115 -4.97 -11.02 18.38
C LEU A 115 -4.91 -12.52 18.64
N LEU A 116 -6.05 -13.20 18.78
CA LEU A 116 -6.11 -14.66 18.96
C LEU A 116 -5.66 -15.42 17.70
N THR A 117 -5.94 -14.91 16.50
CA THR A 117 -5.47 -15.53 15.25
C THR A 117 -3.95 -15.44 15.05
N ASN A 118 -3.26 -14.67 15.87
CA ASN A 118 -1.80 -14.57 15.87
C ASN A 118 -1.07 -15.66 16.69
N GLU A 119 -1.72 -16.72 17.13
CA GLU A 119 -1.04 -17.90 17.65
C GLU A 119 -0.26 -18.59 16.52
N THR A 120 0.97 -18.13 16.36
CA THR A 120 1.89 -18.51 15.30
C THR A 120 2.45 -19.89 15.56
N SER A 121 2.08 -20.87 14.75
CA SER A 121 3.00 -21.98 14.50
C SER A 121 4.23 -21.40 13.78
N ASN A 122 5.33 -21.18 14.47
CA ASN A 122 6.61 -20.82 13.87
C ASN A 122 7.14 -21.98 13.01
N THR A 123 6.51 -22.22 11.87
CA THR A 123 6.97 -23.21 10.91
C THR A 123 8.04 -22.57 10.05
N ILE A 124 9.24 -23.12 10.12
CA ILE A 124 10.35 -22.71 9.28
C ILE A 124 10.02 -23.10 7.83
N ILE A 125 10.08 -22.15 6.90
CA ILE A 125 10.02 -22.42 5.46
C ILE A 125 11.47 -22.51 4.97
N GLY A 126 11.88 -23.70 4.48
CA GLY A 126 13.17 -23.94 3.85
C GLY A 126 13.00 -24.26 2.37
N ILE A 127 14.09 -24.70 1.73
CA ILE A 127 14.09 -25.17 0.35
C ILE A 127 13.78 -26.66 0.36
N GLU A 128 12.66 -27.04 -0.25
CA GLU A 128 12.29 -28.46 -0.38
C GLU A 128 13.39 -29.25 -1.11
N LEU A 129 13.77 -30.41 -0.61
CA LEU A 129 14.78 -31.27 -1.26
C LEU A 129 14.36 -31.65 -2.68
N SER A 130 13.08 -31.78 -2.92
CA SER A 130 12.49 -32.06 -4.23
C SER A 130 12.82 -31.00 -5.30
N VAL A 131 13.11 -29.76 -4.89
CA VAL A 131 13.41 -28.64 -5.78
C VAL A 131 14.88 -28.65 -6.28
N LEU A 132 15.78 -29.37 -5.60
CA LEU A 132 17.21 -29.38 -5.93
C LEU A 132 17.50 -29.73 -7.39
N HIS A 133 16.71 -30.61 -8.00
CA HIS A 133 16.89 -31.02 -9.38
C HIS A 133 16.70 -29.89 -10.39
N LEU A 134 15.98 -28.82 -10.01
CA LEU A 134 15.72 -27.62 -10.81
C LEU A 134 16.83 -26.57 -10.68
N LEU A 135 17.69 -26.70 -9.63
CA LEU A 135 18.73 -25.71 -9.38
C LEU A 135 19.95 -25.97 -10.26
N THR A 136 20.27 -24.98 -11.10
CA THR A 136 21.41 -24.99 -12.00
C THR A 136 22.19 -23.70 -11.90
N CYS A 137 23.46 -23.76 -12.19
CA CYS A 137 24.35 -22.59 -12.20
C CYS A 137 23.89 -21.59 -13.26
N SER A 138 23.66 -20.33 -12.88
CA SER A 138 23.29 -19.24 -13.81
C SER A 138 24.35 -18.98 -14.87
N LYS A 139 25.64 -19.29 -14.58
CA LYS A 139 26.77 -19.05 -15.47
C LYS A 139 27.02 -20.14 -16.52
N CYS A 140 26.86 -21.41 -16.16
CA CYS A 140 27.20 -22.53 -17.04
C CYS A 140 26.10 -23.58 -17.19
N SER A 141 24.93 -23.36 -16.61
CA SER A 141 23.74 -24.24 -16.65
C SER A 141 23.97 -25.68 -16.16
N LYS A 142 25.07 -25.95 -15.47
CA LYS A 142 25.31 -27.27 -14.84
C LYS A 142 24.59 -27.37 -13.51
N LYS A 143 24.22 -28.58 -13.11
CA LYS A 143 23.58 -28.86 -11.83
C LYS A 143 24.42 -28.37 -10.65
N LEU A 144 23.77 -27.84 -9.63
CA LEU A 144 24.36 -27.42 -8.38
C LEU A 144 24.38 -28.59 -7.39
N ILE A 145 25.43 -28.65 -6.58
CA ILE A 145 25.64 -29.67 -5.56
C ILE A 145 25.52 -29.02 -4.18
N LEU A 146 24.66 -29.55 -3.32
CA LEU A 146 24.54 -29.10 -1.93
C LEU A 146 25.76 -29.53 -1.14
N GLN A 147 26.38 -28.60 -0.40
CA GLN A 147 27.43 -28.82 0.56
C GLN A 147 27.08 -28.18 1.89
N ASP A 148 27.46 -28.84 2.99
CA ASP A 148 27.28 -28.35 4.36
C ASP A 148 25.83 -27.97 4.69
N GLY A 149 24.85 -28.75 4.18
CA GLY A 149 23.43 -28.46 4.32
C GLY A 149 22.86 -28.83 5.71
N ILE A 150 22.21 -27.90 6.39
CA ILE A 150 21.34 -28.14 7.53
C ILE A 150 19.94 -28.40 7.02
N ILE A 151 19.43 -29.60 7.23
CA ILE A 151 18.12 -30.03 6.75
C ILE A 151 17.18 -30.23 7.94
N ASN A 152 15.98 -29.68 7.85
CA ASN A 152 14.91 -29.90 8.79
C ASN A 152 13.60 -30.18 8.04
N ASN A 153 12.89 -31.25 8.41
CA ASN A 153 11.61 -31.67 7.78
C ASN A 153 11.65 -31.67 6.23
N ASN A 154 12.68 -32.32 5.65
CA ASN A 154 12.95 -32.39 4.20
C ASN A 154 13.21 -31.02 3.53
N GLN A 155 13.48 -29.99 4.30
CA GLN A 155 13.81 -28.66 3.80
C GLN A 155 15.23 -28.25 4.19
N ILE A 156 15.97 -27.62 3.27
CA ILE A 156 17.29 -27.05 3.52
C ILE A 156 17.10 -25.66 4.11
N ILE A 157 17.67 -25.44 5.30
CA ILE A 157 17.59 -24.17 6.02
C ILE A 157 18.87 -23.36 5.84
N GLU A 158 20.01 -24.03 5.96
CA GLU A 158 21.33 -23.45 5.79
C GLU A 158 22.14 -24.34 4.87
N GLY A 159 23.14 -23.81 4.19
CA GLY A 159 24.05 -24.57 3.35
C GLY A 159 24.64 -23.77 2.20
N LYS A 160 25.27 -24.50 1.30
CA LYS A 160 25.93 -23.93 0.12
C LYS A 160 25.68 -24.79 -1.10
N LEU A 161 25.31 -24.15 -2.18
CA LEU A 161 25.22 -24.81 -3.47
C LEU A 161 26.45 -24.46 -4.30
N ILE A 162 27.15 -25.47 -4.81
CA ILE A 162 28.41 -25.30 -5.51
C ILE A 162 28.28 -25.82 -6.94
N CYS A 163 28.86 -25.09 -7.87
CA CYS A 163 29.03 -25.50 -9.25
C CYS A 163 30.48 -25.89 -9.53
N ASN A 164 30.70 -26.91 -10.37
CA ASN A 164 32.02 -27.27 -10.84
C ASN A 164 32.78 -26.18 -11.62
N CYS A 165 32.12 -25.11 -12.01
CA CYS A 165 32.76 -23.93 -12.64
C CYS A 165 33.32 -22.93 -11.62
N GLY A 166 33.12 -23.16 -10.31
CA GLY A 166 33.58 -22.31 -9.22
C GLY A 166 32.53 -21.31 -8.73
N GLU A 167 31.31 -21.26 -9.31
CA GLU A 167 30.22 -20.44 -8.76
C GLU A 167 29.65 -21.08 -7.50
N GLU A 168 29.29 -20.23 -6.53
CA GLU A 168 28.76 -20.62 -5.25
C GLU A 168 27.51 -19.79 -4.91
N TYR A 169 26.51 -20.44 -4.29
CA TYR A 169 25.28 -19.82 -3.85
C TYR A 169 25.06 -20.18 -2.38
N MET A 170 24.94 -19.18 -1.53
CA MET A 170 24.67 -19.39 -0.10
C MET A 170 23.19 -19.64 0.14
N ILE A 171 22.90 -20.55 1.05
CA ILE A 171 21.54 -20.73 1.60
C ILE A 171 21.57 -20.25 3.03
N THR A 172 20.80 -19.21 3.31
CA THR A 172 20.66 -18.67 4.67
C THR A 172 19.17 -18.52 5.00
N SER A 173 18.77 -19.12 6.12
CA SER A 173 17.35 -19.14 6.53
C SER A 173 16.42 -19.63 5.41
N GLY A 174 16.83 -20.62 4.60
CA GLY A 174 16.03 -21.18 3.50
C GLY A 174 15.88 -20.26 2.28
N ILE A 175 16.72 -19.24 2.13
CA ILE A 175 16.77 -18.34 0.98
C ILE A 175 18.09 -18.59 0.24
N ILE A 176 18.01 -18.83 -1.09
CA ILE A 176 19.20 -18.90 -1.94
C ILE A 176 19.66 -17.49 -2.23
N SER A 177 20.95 -17.22 -2.04
CA SER A 177 21.57 -15.93 -2.36
C SER A 177 22.58 -16.12 -3.49
N ALA A 178 22.41 -15.36 -4.59
CA ALA A 178 23.26 -15.35 -5.76
C ALA A 178 23.86 -13.94 -6.00
N GLY A 179 25.19 -13.88 -6.17
CA GLY A 179 25.89 -12.63 -6.48
C GLY A 179 26.13 -11.73 -5.26
N LYS A 180 26.36 -10.44 -5.52
CA LYS A 180 26.56 -9.46 -4.46
C LYS A 180 25.23 -9.12 -3.81
N LEU A 181 25.05 -9.52 -2.56
CA LEU A 181 23.86 -9.16 -1.79
C LEU A 181 23.79 -7.65 -1.59
N PHE A 182 22.66 -7.06 -1.91
CA PHE A 182 22.31 -5.73 -1.47
C PHE A 182 22.00 -5.81 0.04
N LYS A 183 22.94 -5.42 0.87
CA LYS A 183 22.65 -5.15 2.29
C LYS A 183 22.03 -3.77 2.31
N ALA A 184 20.72 -3.68 2.43
CA ALA A 184 20.08 -2.43 2.79
C ALA A 184 20.65 -2.00 4.15
N ASN A 185 21.18 -0.80 4.22
CA ASN A 185 21.57 -0.18 5.48
C ASN A 185 20.32 0.01 6.34
N GLU A 186 20.39 -0.49 7.57
CA GLU A 186 19.43 -0.37 8.67
C GLU A 186 18.15 -1.21 8.53
N GLN A 187 17.89 -1.94 9.61
CA GLN A 187 16.61 -2.54 9.98
C GLN A 187 15.56 -1.43 10.18
N THR A 188 15.15 -0.79 9.11
CA THR A 188 13.86 -0.12 9.12
C THR A 188 12.85 -1.24 9.38
N LEU A 189 12.11 -1.16 10.47
CA LEU A 189 11.08 -2.14 10.81
C LEU A 189 10.15 -2.27 9.60
N LEU A 190 10.31 -3.35 8.83
CA LEU A 190 9.56 -3.61 7.59
C LEU A 190 8.04 -3.63 7.85
N GLU A 191 7.64 -3.84 9.11
CA GLU A 191 6.26 -3.75 9.57
C GLU A 191 5.65 -2.36 9.35
N ASN A 192 6.45 -1.29 9.49
CA ASN A 192 6.00 0.08 9.24
C ASN A 192 5.99 0.45 7.75
N ILE A 193 6.80 -0.23 6.91
CA ILE A 193 6.88 0.10 5.48
C ILE A 193 5.54 -0.01 4.78
N ILE A 194 4.73 -1.03 5.09
CA ILE A 194 3.41 -1.20 4.47
C ILE A 194 2.46 -0.08 4.91
N SER A 195 2.47 0.26 6.20
CA SER A 195 1.67 1.37 6.72
C SER A 195 2.09 2.70 6.11
N ASP A 196 3.39 2.97 6.08
CA ASP A 196 3.96 4.18 5.49
C ASP A 196 3.66 4.26 3.99
N TYR A 197 3.79 3.14 3.27
CA TYR A 197 3.45 3.06 1.85
C TYR A 197 1.98 3.45 1.59
N ILE A 198 1.05 2.91 2.37
CA ILE A 198 -0.38 3.22 2.24
C ILE A 198 -0.67 4.69 2.59
N HIS A 199 0.00 5.25 3.59
CA HIS A 199 -0.26 6.62 4.03
C HIS A 199 0.43 7.69 3.17
N GLU A 200 1.60 7.39 2.63
CA GLU A 200 2.42 8.35 1.87
C GLU A 200 2.24 8.25 0.35
N THR A 201 1.53 7.24 -0.15
CA THR A 201 1.27 7.07 -1.59
C THR A 201 -0.08 7.69 -1.97
N ASP A 202 -0.13 8.33 -3.14
CA ASP A 202 -1.35 8.93 -3.67
C ASP A 202 -2.47 7.88 -3.81
N ASN A 203 -3.68 8.22 -3.36
CA ASN A 203 -4.81 7.30 -3.35
C ASN A 203 -5.16 6.75 -4.75
N ALA A 204 -5.07 7.58 -5.80
CA ALA A 204 -5.36 7.13 -7.15
C ALA A 204 -4.32 6.11 -7.65
N TYR A 205 -3.06 6.23 -7.18
CA TYR A 205 -2.01 5.25 -7.46
C TYR A 205 -2.32 3.91 -6.77
N LEU A 206 -2.67 3.94 -5.48
CA LEU A 206 -3.06 2.73 -4.72
C LEU A 206 -4.30 2.05 -5.33
N GLU A 207 -5.29 2.82 -5.76
CA GLU A 207 -6.47 2.28 -6.43
C GLU A 207 -6.15 1.62 -7.79
N ASN A 208 -5.24 2.20 -8.57
CA ASN A 208 -4.78 1.58 -9.80
C ASN A 208 -4.05 0.27 -9.51
N MET A 209 -3.10 0.26 -8.56
CA MET A 209 -2.40 -0.96 -8.15
C MET A 209 -3.37 -2.06 -7.69
N HIS A 210 -4.38 -1.69 -6.90
CA HIS A 210 -5.39 -2.66 -6.44
C HIS A 210 -6.18 -3.25 -7.61
N ARG A 211 -6.68 -2.40 -8.52
CA ARG A 211 -7.45 -2.85 -9.70
C ARG A 211 -6.64 -3.76 -10.61
N GLU A 212 -5.39 -3.38 -10.90
CA GLU A 212 -4.50 -4.18 -11.76
C GLU A 212 -4.07 -5.48 -11.07
N GLY A 213 -3.84 -5.46 -9.76
CA GLY A 213 -3.57 -6.66 -8.97
C GLY A 213 -4.74 -7.65 -9.00
N GLU A 214 -5.97 -7.17 -8.83
CA GLU A 214 -7.18 -7.98 -8.92
C GLU A 214 -7.42 -8.52 -10.34
N TRP A 215 -7.14 -7.72 -11.37
CA TRP A 215 -7.19 -8.17 -12.75
C TRP A 215 -6.18 -9.31 -12.97
N ALA A 216 -4.94 -9.13 -12.54
CA ALA A 216 -3.89 -10.12 -12.67
C ALA A 216 -4.22 -11.42 -11.91
N LYS A 217 -4.72 -11.32 -10.67
CA LYS A 217 -5.19 -12.47 -9.88
C LYS A 217 -6.24 -13.27 -10.64
N LYS A 218 -7.27 -12.62 -11.19
CA LYS A 218 -8.33 -13.28 -11.96
C LYS A 218 -7.78 -14.03 -13.17
N LYS A 219 -6.75 -13.51 -13.86
CA LYS A 219 -6.14 -14.21 -15.00
C LYS A 219 -5.37 -15.45 -14.55
N LEU A 220 -4.61 -15.34 -13.46
CA LEU A 220 -3.80 -16.44 -12.96
C LEU A 220 -4.66 -17.61 -12.45
N ILE A 221 -5.68 -17.33 -11.64
CA ILE A 221 -6.52 -18.40 -11.03
C ILE A 221 -7.37 -19.18 -12.05
N HIS A 222 -7.53 -18.65 -13.27
CA HIS A 222 -8.22 -19.37 -14.36
C HIS A 222 -7.28 -20.33 -15.11
N LEU A 223 -5.98 -20.30 -14.84
CA LEU A 223 -5.04 -21.28 -15.39
C LEU A 223 -5.04 -22.55 -14.54
N ASP A 224 -4.71 -23.66 -15.16
CA ASP A 224 -4.33 -24.89 -14.45
C ASP A 224 -2.92 -24.70 -13.88
N LEU A 225 -2.86 -24.53 -12.54
CA LEU A 225 -1.61 -24.31 -11.80
C LEU A 225 -0.99 -25.60 -11.25
N ASN A 226 -1.65 -26.76 -11.40
CA ASN A 226 -1.13 -28.04 -10.91
C ASN A 226 0.17 -28.40 -11.60
N ASN A 227 1.19 -28.79 -10.84
CA ASN A 227 2.54 -29.11 -11.32
C ASN A 227 3.19 -28.01 -12.18
N LYS A 228 2.85 -26.73 -11.94
CA LYS A 228 3.45 -25.61 -12.65
C LYS A 228 4.56 -24.98 -11.85
N LEU A 229 5.54 -24.46 -12.59
CA LEU A 229 6.58 -23.60 -12.06
C LEU A 229 6.27 -22.15 -12.42
N ILE A 230 6.05 -21.34 -11.40
CA ILE A 230 5.78 -19.90 -11.50
C ILE A 230 7.06 -19.16 -11.10
N LEU A 231 7.51 -18.25 -11.95
CA LEU A 231 8.62 -17.33 -11.65
C LEU A 231 8.06 -15.91 -11.44
N ASP A 232 8.23 -15.38 -10.26
CA ASP A 232 7.82 -14.01 -9.89
C ASP A 232 9.06 -13.11 -9.82
N ILE A 233 9.12 -12.16 -10.74
CA ILE A 233 10.26 -11.27 -10.95
C ILE A 233 10.05 -9.96 -10.18
N GLY A 234 10.85 -9.75 -9.13
CA GLY A 234 10.72 -8.58 -8.27
C GLY A 234 9.57 -8.73 -7.27
N SER A 235 9.51 -9.86 -6.57
CA SER A 235 8.43 -10.17 -5.62
C SER A 235 8.26 -9.16 -4.50
N GLY A 236 9.30 -8.41 -4.14
CA GLY A 236 9.28 -7.36 -3.12
C GLY A 236 8.74 -7.86 -1.78
N LEU A 237 7.77 -7.12 -1.22
CA LEU A 237 7.05 -7.50 0.00
C LEU A 237 5.95 -8.55 -0.25
N GLY A 238 5.87 -9.08 -1.48
CA GLY A 238 4.98 -10.14 -1.88
C GLY A 238 3.51 -9.75 -1.97
N PHE A 239 3.18 -8.53 -2.30
CA PHE A 239 1.77 -8.09 -2.39
C PHE A 239 0.95 -9.01 -3.30
N PHE A 240 1.48 -9.37 -4.47
CA PHE A 240 0.79 -10.27 -5.38
C PHE A 240 0.75 -11.70 -4.84
N LEU A 241 1.91 -12.28 -4.46
CA LEU A 241 1.97 -13.64 -3.91
C LEU A 241 1.03 -13.81 -2.70
N ARG A 242 1.00 -12.83 -1.79
CA ARG A 242 0.10 -12.87 -0.63
C ARG A 242 -1.37 -12.85 -1.02
N SER A 243 -1.73 -12.19 -2.12
CA SER A 243 -3.12 -12.13 -2.61
C SER A 243 -3.61 -13.43 -3.25
N ILE A 244 -2.68 -14.26 -3.76
CA ILE A 244 -2.98 -15.51 -4.47
C ILE A 244 -2.56 -16.76 -3.67
N TYR A 245 -1.98 -16.60 -2.49
CA TYR A 245 -1.32 -17.68 -1.75
C TYR A 245 -2.24 -18.89 -1.50
N GLU A 246 -3.48 -18.63 -1.15
CA GLU A 246 -4.46 -19.68 -0.86
C GLU A 246 -4.94 -20.41 -2.12
N GLU A 247 -4.83 -19.77 -3.28
CA GLU A 247 -5.22 -20.31 -4.58
C GLU A 247 -4.15 -21.23 -5.21
N LEU A 248 -2.92 -21.19 -4.68
CA LEU A 248 -1.82 -22.01 -5.22
C LEU A 248 -2.04 -23.48 -4.86
N PRO A 249 -1.99 -24.43 -5.80
CA PRO A 249 -1.96 -25.86 -5.50
C PRO A 249 -0.71 -26.27 -4.71
N GLU A 250 -0.77 -27.39 -3.98
CA GLU A 250 0.37 -27.89 -3.19
C GLU A 250 1.55 -28.34 -4.07
N ASP A 251 1.27 -28.83 -5.27
CA ASP A 251 2.25 -29.28 -6.26
C ASP A 251 2.75 -28.16 -7.18
N CYS A 252 2.24 -26.93 -7.03
CA CYS A 252 2.75 -25.76 -7.71
C CYS A 252 4.02 -25.26 -7.03
N LEU A 253 5.10 -25.07 -7.77
CA LEU A 253 6.30 -24.40 -7.28
C LEU A 253 6.26 -22.92 -7.65
N TYR A 254 6.21 -22.05 -6.64
CA TYR A 254 6.32 -20.60 -6.81
C TYR A 254 7.72 -20.14 -6.44
N ILE A 255 8.42 -19.49 -7.37
CA ILE A 255 9.77 -18.95 -7.17
C ILE A 255 9.67 -17.44 -7.03
N ALA A 256 9.90 -16.95 -5.81
CA ALA A 256 9.90 -15.53 -5.47
C ALA A 256 11.33 -14.98 -5.59
N VAL A 257 11.59 -14.08 -6.53
CA VAL A 257 12.90 -13.49 -6.77
C VAL A 257 12.88 -12.01 -6.43
N ASP A 258 13.83 -11.56 -5.59
CA ASP A 258 14.10 -10.14 -5.34
C ASP A 258 15.59 -9.93 -5.04
N ARG A 259 16.09 -8.72 -5.31
CA ARG A 259 17.48 -8.36 -4.97
C ARG A 259 17.67 -7.97 -3.50
N ASP A 260 16.58 -7.67 -2.80
CA ASP A 260 16.57 -7.23 -1.39
C ASP A 260 16.22 -8.41 -0.46
N LEU A 261 17.25 -8.90 0.24
CA LEU A 261 17.11 -10.01 1.19
C LEU A 261 16.12 -9.69 2.32
N ASN A 262 16.05 -8.44 2.80
CA ASN A 262 15.16 -8.08 3.90
C ASN A 262 13.69 -8.20 3.49
N LYS A 263 13.36 -7.80 2.25
CA LYS A 263 12.00 -7.98 1.72
C LYS A 263 11.61 -9.45 1.63
N LEU A 264 12.52 -10.32 1.16
CA LEU A 264 12.27 -11.76 1.09
C LEU A 264 12.16 -12.40 2.49
N LEU A 265 12.98 -11.99 3.46
CA LEU A 265 12.87 -12.45 4.85
C LEU A 265 11.52 -12.05 5.44
N PHE A 266 11.10 -10.82 5.26
CA PHE A 266 9.77 -10.34 5.69
C PHE A 266 8.65 -11.15 5.03
N LEU A 267 8.68 -11.31 3.70
CA LEU A 267 7.69 -12.09 2.98
C LEU A 267 7.61 -13.51 3.49
N LYS A 268 8.75 -14.15 3.66
CA LYS A 268 8.86 -15.51 4.21
C LYS A 268 8.25 -15.62 5.59
N ASP A 269 8.52 -14.67 6.49
CA ASP A 269 7.95 -14.63 7.85
C ASP A 269 6.42 -14.49 7.82
N VAL A 270 5.90 -13.64 6.95
CA VAL A 270 4.45 -13.48 6.77
C VAL A 270 3.81 -14.78 6.27
N LEU A 271 4.45 -15.47 5.32
CA LEU A 271 3.94 -16.72 4.76
C LEU A 271 4.14 -17.92 5.72
N ALA A 272 5.15 -17.87 6.58
CA ALA A 272 5.37 -18.91 7.60
C ALA A 272 4.20 -19.05 8.58
N ARG A 273 3.41 -18.00 8.75
CA ARG A 273 2.21 -17.96 9.60
C ARG A 273 0.93 -18.46 8.90
N ARG A 274 0.99 -18.79 7.58
CA ARG A 274 -0.15 -19.22 6.80
C ARG A 274 -0.33 -20.74 6.84
N ASN A 275 -1.58 -21.18 6.72
CA ASN A 275 -1.94 -22.58 6.61
C ASN A 275 -3.10 -22.72 5.58
N PRO A 276 -3.05 -23.65 4.62
CA PRO A 276 -2.00 -24.67 4.42
C PRO A 276 -0.70 -24.09 3.85
N LYS A 277 0.41 -24.85 4.00
CA LYS A 277 1.71 -24.47 3.43
C LYS A 277 1.69 -24.65 1.91
N ARG A 278 2.40 -23.75 1.23
CA ARG A 278 2.62 -23.81 -0.22
C ARG A 278 4.10 -23.99 -0.51
N ASN A 279 4.41 -24.54 -1.66
CA ASN A 279 5.78 -24.78 -2.09
C ASN A 279 6.37 -23.49 -2.69
N ILE A 280 7.07 -22.72 -1.87
CA ILE A 280 7.65 -21.42 -2.24
C ILE A 280 9.17 -21.51 -2.14
N LEU A 281 9.87 -21.19 -3.23
CA LEU A 281 11.31 -21.04 -3.28
C LEU A 281 11.67 -19.56 -3.28
N PHE A 282 12.46 -19.12 -2.31
CA PHE A 282 12.96 -17.75 -2.22
C PHE A 282 14.37 -17.64 -2.79
N ILE A 283 14.59 -16.71 -3.71
CA ILE A 283 15.89 -16.47 -4.33
C ILE A 283 16.23 -14.98 -4.21
N CYS A 284 17.27 -14.68 -3.45
CA CYS A 284 17.85 -13.33 -3.38
C CYS A 284 18.91 -13.19 -4.46
N ALA A 285 18.57 -12.57 -5.57
CA ALA A 285 19.47 -12.39 -6.71
C ALA A 285 19.08 -11.14 -7.50
N ASP A 286 20.05 -10.60 -8.26
CA ASP A 286 19.66 -9.81 -9.40
C ASP A 286 18.98 -10.70 -10.45
N PHE A 287 18.18 -10.09 -11.32
CA PHE A 287 17.38 -10.86 -12.25
C PHE A 287 18.20 -11.72 -13.24
N LEU A 288 19.48 -11.40 -13.47
CA LEU A 288 20.34 -12.10 -14.42
C LEU A 288 21.01 -13.34 -13.84
N ASN A 289 20.97 -13.50 -12.51
CA ASN A 289 21.67 -14.56 -11.79
C ASN A 289 20.74 -15.57 -11.10
N ILE A 290 19.57 -15.81 -11.64
CA ILE A 290 18.59 -16.77 -11.07
C ILE A 290 19.09 -18.20 -11.33
N PRO A 291 19.40 -19.01 -10.27
CA PRO A 291 20.03 -20.32 -10.44
C PRO A 291 19.01 -21.44 -10.70
N ILE A 292 18.21 -21.33 -11.74
CA ILE A 292 17.22 -22.35 -12.12
C ILE A 292 17.47 -22.88 -13.54
N GLN A 293 16.93 -24.05 -13.79
CA GLN A 293 17.09 -24.77 -15.06
C GLN A 293 16.43 -24.00 -16.21
N ASN A 294 17.12 -23.94 -17.34
CA ASN A 294 16.58 -23.40 -18.59
C ASN A 294 15.33 -24.17 -19.02
N ARG A 295 14.37 -23.46 -19.64
CA ARG A 295 13.09 -24.00 -20.14
C ARG A 295 12.28 -24.75 -19.09
N SER A 296 12.34 -24.27 -17.83
CA SER A 296 11.60 -24.85 -16.71
C SER A 296 10.36 -24.06 -16.33
N VAL A 297 10.29 -22.76 -16.65
CA VAL A 297 9.24 -21.85 -16.22
C VAL A 297 7.99 -22.00 -17.09
N ASP A 298 6.85 -22.31 -16.45
CA ASP A 298 5.52 -22.40 -17.08
C ASP A 298 4.80 -21.06 -17.11
N ILE A 299 4.96 -20.24 -16.06
CA ILE A 299 4.28 -18.96 -15.89
C ILE A 299 5.28 -17.94 -15.35
N VAL A 300 5.36 -16.79 -16.00
CA VAL A 300 6.13 -15.64 -15.52
C VAL A 300 5.16 -14.61 -14.98
N ILE A 301 5.42 -14.14 -13.76
CA ILE A 301 4.79 -12.99 -13.16
C ILE A 301 5.80 -11.86 -13.10
N ASP A 302 5.42 -10.71 -13.63
CA ASP A 302 6.28 -9.52 -13.70
C ASP A 302 5.48 -8.29 -13.25
N HIS A 303 5.36 -8.12 -11.96
CA HIS A 303 4.73 -6.95 -11.36
C HIS A 303 5.74 -5.81 -11.25
N SER A 304 5.92 -5.09 -12.36
CA SER A 304 6.86 -3.96 -12.50
C SER A 304 8.35 -4.32 -12.37
N GLY A 305 8.73 -5.60 -12.34
CA GLY A 305 10.12 -6.02 -12.31
C GLY A 305 10.89 -5.53 -13.54
N THR A 306 10.34 -5.72 -14.74
CA THR A 306 10.91 -5.20 -16.00
C THR A 306 10.96 -3.67 -15.99
N SER A 307 9.94 -2.98 -15.49
CA SER A 307 9.95 -1.52 -15.40
C SER A 307 11.05 -1.04 -14.45
N ASN A 308 11.18 -1.66 -13.28
CA ASN A 308 12.25 -1.33 -12.32
C ASN A 308 13.66 -1.58 -12.89
N TYR A 309 13.85 -2.67 -13.63
CA TYR A 309 15.10 -2.94 -14.33
C TYR A 309 15.41 -1.88 -15.39
N SER A 310 14.39 -1.40 -16.10
CA SER A 310 14.51 -0.42 -17.19
C SER A 310 14.89 0.99 -16.74
N PHE A 311 14.83 1.31 -15.44
CA PHE A 311 15.35 2.59 -14.92
C PHE A 311 16.89 2.68 -15.01
N GLU A 312 17.57 1.52 -14.98
CA GLU A 312 19.03 1.43 -14.94
C GLU A 312 19.62 0.75 -16.19
N HIS A 313 18.78 0.10 -17.04
CA HIS A 313 19.23 -0.72 -18.15
C HIS A 313 18.47 -0.41 -19.45
N GLU A 314 19.20 -0.45 -20.57
CA GLU A 314 18.63 -0.27 -21.90
C GLU A 314 17.96 -1.55 -22.44
N ASN A 315 18.50 -2.71 -22.04
CA ASN A 315 17.99 -4.01 -22.48
C ASN A 315 16.63 -4.30 -21.84
N PHE A 316 15.77 -5.01 -22.57
CA PHE A 316 14.49 -5.47 -22.05
C PHE A 316 14.68 -6.75 -21.23
N LEU A 317 14.36 -6.70 -19.92
CA LEU A 317 14.67 -7.78 -18.97
C LEU A 317 14.17 -9.16 -19.42
N LEU A 318 12.95 -9.24 -19.98
CA LEU A 318 12.38 -10.52 -20.39
C LEU A 318 13.16 -11.22 -21.54
N HIS A 319 13.97 -10.48 -22.33
CA HIS A 319 14.89 -11.09 -23.28
C HIS A 319 16.05 -11.81 -22.57
N GLU A 320 16.58 -11.21 -21.52
CA GLU A 320 17.66 -11.81 -20.73
C GLU A 320 17.18 -13.08 -20.00
N LEU A 321 15.92 -13.07 -19.52
CA LEU A 321 15.30 -14.21 -18.84
C LEU A 321 14.71 -15.26 -19.79
N ASN A 322 14.66 -14.97 -21.08
CA ASN A 322 14.07 -15.85 -22.09
C ASN A 322 14.55 -17.31 -22.06
N PRO A 323 15.85 -17.61 -21.79
CA PRO A 323 16.32 -18.99 -21.68
C PRO A 323 15.59 -19.83 -20.63
N LEU A 324 15.04 -19.22 -19.60
CA LEU A 324 14.33 -19.90 -18.50
C LEU A 324 12.92 -20.35 -18.90
N PHE A 325 12.31 -19.71 -19.91
CA PHE A 325 10.91 -19.87 -20.25
C PHE A 325 10.68 -21.08 -21.14
N LYS A 326 9.62 -21.86 -20.87
CA LYS A 326 9.14 -22.91 -21.75
C LYS A 326 8.59 -22.34 -23.06
N SER A 327 8.52 -23.15 -24.11
CA SER A 327 7.94 -22.73 -25.38
C SER A 327 6.46 -22.33 -25.29
N ASN A 328 5.72 -22.91 -24.36
CA ASN A 328 4.30 -22.64 -24.10
C ASN A 328 4.06 -21.81 -22.82
N CYS A 329 5.06 -21.03 -22.42
CA CYS A 329 5.02 -20.22 -21.20
C CYS A 329 3.92 -19.15 -21.26
N TYR A 330 3.27 -18.91 -20.10
CA TYR A 330 2.38 -17.76 -19.89
C TYR A 330 3.17 -16.59 -19.31
N LEU A 331 2.76 -15.39 -19.67
CA LEU A 331 3.28 -14.14 -19.10
C LEU A 331 2.14 -13.31 -18.57
N LEU A 332 2.25 -12.90 -17.31
CA LEU A 332 1.37 -11.98 -16.63
C LEU A 332 2.21 -10.80 -16.15
N SER A 333 2.10 -9.66 -16.81
CA SER A 333 2.96 -8.50 -16.54
C SER A 333 2.17 -7.23 -16.31
N LEU A 334 2.69 -6.37 -15.42
CA LEU A 334 2.25 -5.00 -15.18
C LEU A 334 3.43 -4.07 -15.45
N PHE A 335 3.35 -3.28 -16.53
CA PHE A 335 4.40 -2.34 -16.92
C PHE A 335 4.01 -0.92 -16.53
N ILE A 336 4.91 -0.20 -15.88
CA ILE A 336 4.77 1.24 -15.66
C ILE A 336 5.16 1.94 -16.94
N LEU A 337 4.26 2.74 -17.50
CA LEU A 337 4.49 3.48 -18.75
C LEU A 337 4.28 4.97 -18.53
N PHE A 338 5.01 5.76 -19.33
CA PHE A 338 4.88 7.21 -19.35
C PHE A 338 4.09 7.64 -20.58
N LYS A 339 3.08 8.45 -20.37
CA LYS A 339 2.36 9.13 -21.44
C LYS A 339 3.22 10.23 -22.06
N ASN A 340 3.99 10.93 -21.21
CA ASN A 340 4.90 12.00 -21.58
C ASN A 340 6.06 12.09 -20.59
N PHE A 341 7.19 12.59 -21.04
CA PHE A 341 8.36 12.89 -20.23
C PHE A 341 8.54 14.40 -20.08
N SER A 342 8.77 14.84 -18.87
CA SER A 342 9.15 16.23 -18.57
C SER A 342 10.60 16.51 -19.03
N SER A 343 10.94 17.79 -19.20
CA SER A 343 12.35 18.20 -19.39
C SER A 343 13.21 17.84 -18.19
N ASN A 344 12.62 17.77 -17.00
CA ASN A 344 13.28 17.45 -15.73
C ASN A 344 13.08 15.97 -15.34
N SER A 345 12.67 15.11 -16.29
CA SER A 345 12.50 13.68 -16.02
C SER A 345 13.76 13.06 -15.43
N GLN A 346 13.60 12.25 -14.41
CA GLN A 346 14.69 11.50 -13.81
C GLN A 346 15.14 10.33 -14.70
N ILE A 347 14.29 9.94 -15.68
CA ILE A 347 14.61 8.86 -16.59
C ILE A 347 15.55 9.35 -17.68
N THR A 348 16.73 8.75 -17.75
CA THR A 348 17.73 9.00 -18.80
C THR A 348 17.11 8.82 -20.19
N ILE A 349 17.43 9.72 -21.13
CA ILE A 349 16.83 9.76 -22.47
C ILE A 349 16.92 8.38 -23.17
N ASN A 350 18.05 7.68 -23.07
CA ASN A 350 18.26 6.37 -23.68
C ASN A 350 17.30 5.30 -23.15
N PHE A 351 16.83 5.42 -21.90
CA PHE A 351 15.95 4.42 -21.28
C PHE A 351 14.46 4.73 -21.50
N ARG A 352 14.09 5.95 -21.90
CA ARG A 352 12.69 6.39 -22.04
C ARG A 352 11.87 5.52 -22.98
N ALA A 353 12.50 4.96 -24.00
CA ALA A 353 11.84 4.05 -24.94
C ALA A 353 11.23 2.83 -24.23
N ASN A 354 11.88 2.30 -23.19
CA ASN A 354 11.42 1.14 -22.43
C ASN A 354 10.12 1.40 -21.63
N PHE A 355 9.73 2.66 -21.49
CA PHE A 355 8.50 3.07 -20.79
C PHE A 355 7.40 3.52 -21.76
N THR A 356 7.46 3.05 -23.02
CA THR A 356 6.44 3.35 -24.04
C THR A 356 5.69 2.08 -24.45
N LEU A 357 4.37 2.20 -24.65
CA LEU A 357 3.51 1.07 -25.02
C LEU A 357 3.98 0.40 -26.34
N SER A 358 4.39 1.21 -27.31
CA SER A 358 4.86 0.71 -28.59
C SER A 358 6.12 -0.16 -28.48
N LYS A 359 7.07 0.24 -27.64
CA LYS A 359 8.29 -0.55 -27.37
C LYS A 359 7.94 -1.85 -26.65
N ILE A 360 7.14 -1.79 -25.58
CA ILE A 360 6.73 -2.99 -24.83
C ILE A 360 6.04 -4.00 -25.75
N LYS A 361 5.04 -3.57 -26.53
CA LYS A 361 4.33 -4.46 -27.47
C LYS A 361 5.26 -5.09 -28.49
N LYS A 362 6.23 -4.33 -29.02
CA LYS A 362 7.24 -4.86 -29.94
C LYS A 362 8.11 -5.91 -29.28
N GLU A 363 8.59 -5.68 -28.06
CA GLU A 363 9.44 -6.65 -27.35
C GLU A 363 8.68 -7.93 -26.97
N LEU A 364 7.41 -7.81 -26.58
CA LEU A 364 6.57 -8.99 -26.34
C LEU A 364 6.35 -9.81 -27.61
N GLN A 365 6.14 -9.16 -28.76
CA GLN A 365 6.06 -9.83 -30.05
C GLN A 365 7.39 -10.52 -30.44
N ASN A 366 8.53 -9.87 -30.26
CA ASN A 366 9.83 -10.44 -30.47
C ASN A 366 10.09 -11.71 -29.64
N LEU A 367 9.54 -11.73 -28.40
CA LEU A 367 9.54 -12.86 -27.50
C LEU A 367 8.46 -13.91 -27.83
N GLN A 368 7.69 -13.71 -28.91
CA GLN A 368 6.62 -14.61 -29.37
C GLN A 368 5.45 -14.75 -28.39
N PHE A 369 5.23 -13.79 -27.49
CA PHE A 369 4.03 -13.75 -26.67
C PHE A 369 2.86 -13.18 -27.48
N GLN A 370 1.78 -13.94 -27.54
CA GLN A 370 0.50 -13.49 -28.09
C GLN A 370 -0.42 -13.07 -26.97
N SER A 371 -1.04 -11.92 -27.13
CA SER A 371 -1.97 -11.38 -26.13
C SER A 371 -3.23 -12.24 -26.06
N ILE A 372 -3.62 -12.61 -24.84
CA ILE A 372 -4.92 -13.20 -24.50
C ILE A 372 -5.83 -12.12 -23.99
N ASP A 373 -5.30 -11.23 -23.13
CA ASP A 373 -6.02 -10.08 -22.60
C ASP A 373 -5.04 -8.94 -22.23
N GLU A 374 -5.52 -7.72 -22.33
CA GLU A 374 -4.74 -6.50 -22.03
C GLU A 374 -5.63 -5.49 -21.30
N SER A 375 -5.03 -4.72 -20.40
CA SER A 375 -5.69 -3.61 -19.71
C SER A 375 -4.76 -2.42 -19.59
N THR A 376 -5.32 -1.23 -19.41
CA THR A 376 -4.56 -0.03 -19.08
C THR A 376 -5.26 0.70 -17.96
N SER A 377 -4.48 1.17 -16.98
CA SER A 377 -5.01 1.98 -15.89
C SER A 377 -5.32 3.41 -16.31
N ASN A 378 -5.94 4.18 -15.42
CA ASN A 378 -6.05 5.63 -15.56
C ASN A 378 -4.67 6.29 -15.45
N TYR A 379 -4.54 7.47 -16.09
CA TYR A 379 -3.33 8.29 -15.95
C TYR A 379 -3.20 8.87 -14.55
N LEU A 380 -1.98 8.86 -14.03
CA LEU A 380 -1.60 9.36 -12.72
C LEU A 380 -0.57 10.47 -12.87
N LYS A 381 -0.68 11.50 -12.03
CA LYS A 381 0.21 12.66 -12.01
C LYS A 381 1.04 12.75 -10.73
N ARG A 382 0.77 11.86 -9.78
CA ARG A 382 1.44 11.79 -8.48
C ARG A 382 1.66 10.34 -8.10
N GLY A 383 2.81 10.07 -7.50
CA GLY A 383 3.14 8.82 -6.83
C GLY A 383 3.19 9.02 -5.32
N GLY A 384 3.98 8.22 -4.64
CA GLY A 384 4.32 8.36 -3.23
C GLY A 384 5.83 8.54 -3.05
N LYS A 385 6.28 8.34 -1.84
CA LYS A 385 7.71 8.38 -1.47
C LYS A 385 8.55 7.34 -2.22
N TYR A 386 7.94 6.24 -2.60
CA TYR A 386 8.61 5.12 -3.30
C TYR A 386 8.51 5.23 -4.82
N GLU A 387 7.73 6.18 -5.33
CA GLU A 387 7.58 6.52 -6.75
C GLU A 387 8.22 7.89 -7.04
N ASP A 388 9.38 8.15 -6.46
CA ASP A 388 10.16 9.39 -6.59
C ASP A 388 10.66 9.66 -8.02
N PHE A 389 10.61 8.64 -8.89
CA PHE A 389 10.89 8.75 -10.31
C PHE A 389 9.89 9.62 -11.08
N LEU A 390 8.69 9.87 -10.52
CA LEU A 390 7.64 10.65 -11.18
C LEU A 390 7.76 12.13 -10.80
N VAL A 391 8.13 12.96 -11.77
CA VAL A 391 8.30 14.41 -11.56
C VAL A 391 7.11 15.22 -12.06
N GLN A 392 7.00 16.47 -11.60
CA GLN A 392 5.92 17.37 -12.00
C GLN A 392 5.86 17.55 -13.53
N GLY A 393 4.67 17.40 -14.10
CA GLY A 393 4.43 17.51 -15.54
C GLY A 393 4.44 16.20 -16.29
N GLU A 394 4.79 15.10 -15.61
CA GLU A 394 4.68 13.75 -16.17
C GLU A 394 3.33 13.11 -15.82
N GLU A 395 2.88 12.23 -16.71
CA GLU A 395 1.72 11.38 -16.49
C GLU A 395 2.14 9.93 -16.76
N ILE A 396 1.89 9.05 -15.80
CA ILE A 396 2.14 7.61 -15.91
C ILE A 396 0.84 6.82 -15.92
N TYR A 397 0.91 5.59 -16.36
CA TYR A 397 -0.16 4.60 -16.30
C TYR A 397 0.43 3.19 -16.29
N THR A 398 -0.35 2.23 -15.86
CA THR A 398 0.03 0.81 -15.92
C THR A 398 -0.56 0.19 -17.17
N TYR A 399 0.26 -0.58 -17.89
CA TYR A 399 -0.18 -1.49 -18.93
C TYR A 399 -0.08 -2.91 -18.43
N SER A 400 -1.20 -3.58 -18.35
CA SER A 400 -1.34 -4.97 -17.91
C SER A 400 -1.45 -5.87 -19.11
N PHE A 401 -0.63 -6.91 -19.15
CA PHE A 401 -0.56 -7.87 -20.24
C PHE A 401 -0.70 -9.29 -19.71
N PHE A 402 -1.62 -10.05 -20.30
CA PHE A 402 -1.73 -11.49 -20.11
C PHE A 402 -1.64 -12.17 -21.46
N GLY A 403 -0.64 -13.01 -21.64
CA GLY A 403 -0.40 -13.67 -22.92
C GLY A 403 0.28 -15.02 -22.77
N LYS A 404 0.39 -15.73 -23.88
CA LYS A 404 0.98 -17.05 -23.97
C LYS A 404 1.94 -17.12 -25.17
N ARG A 405 3.02 -17.85 -25.01
CA ARG A 405 3.84 -18.31 -26.11
C ARG A 405 3.17 -19.50 -26.79
N TRP A 406 3.25 -19.49 -28.10
CA TRP A 406 2.92 -20.67 -28.92
C TRP A 406 4.23 -21.12 -29.56
N GLY A 407 4.76 -22.24 -29.07
CA GLY A 407 5.94 -22.87 -29.61
C GLY A 407 5.67 -23.68 -30.87
#